data_33c96c0fbd4ac5e3d5f869e6e21850e9
#
_entry.id   33c96c0fbd4ac5e3d5f869e6e21850e9
#
_cell.length_a   1.000
_cell.length_b   1.000
_cell.length_c   1.000
_cell.angle_alpha   90.00
_cell.angle_beta   90.00
_cell.angle_gamma   90.00
#
_symmetry.space_group_name_H-M   'P 1'
#
loop_
_entity.id
_entity.type
_entity.pdbx_description
1 polymer ?
#
loop_
_entity_poly.entity_id
_entity_poly.type
_entity_poly.pdbx_seq_one_letter_code
_entity_poly.pdbx_strand_id
1 'polypeptide(L)'
;FLFFRGSDTFSSYASILAIGGLGIGVCSLLLTSSIINGFHDTVSNKLLRFEGNGRLGHIFGKTVSVKNPFIDSMISKSPQSIIPFTSGIALMRFGALSEGVVIEGLDNPPSAISKIKVIENGSILIGKGIALSLDVEVGDKVYLQCISPKQSLSNIPIIKSFTVSDIFYSGLQEYDNSLVYISLNDSRSILSLQEDQVSGL
;
A
#
# COMPACT_ATOMS: atom_id res chain seq x y z
N PHE A 1 36.80 5.37 42.07
CA PHE A 1 37.56 5.36 43.32
C PHE A 1 36.72 5.23 44.59
N LEU A 2 35.43 4.90 44.52
CA LEU A 2 34.53 4.72 45.68
C LEU A 2 34.10 3.27 45.93
N PHE A 3 34.70 2.28 45.26
CA PHE A 3 34.17 0.93 45.27
C PHE A 3 34.73 -0.04 46.31
N PHE A 4 35.76 0.34 47.04
CA PHE A 4 36.39 -0.59 48.02
C PHE A 4 36.88 0.10 49.28
N ARG A 5 35.97 0.42 50.17
CA ARG A 5 36.37 0.67 51.56
C ARG A 5 35.24 0.37 52.55
N GLY A 6 35.38 -0.77 53.23
CA GLY A 6 34.93 -0.97 54.62
C GLY A 6 33.60 -1.67 54.82
N SER A 7 33.69 -2.94 55.20
CA SER A 7 32.98 -3.63 56.28
C SER A 7 31.44 -3.71 56.32
N ASP A 8 30.70 -3.44 55.27
CA ASP A 8 29.29 -3.85 55.22
C ASP A 8 29.03 -4.61 53.91
N THR A 9 29.18 -5.91 53.98
CA THR A 9 28.94 -6.83 52.85
C THR A 9 27.54 -6.63 52.22
N PHE A 10 26.56 -6.29 53.04
CA PHE A 10 25.18 -6.05 52.55
C PHE A 10 25.11 -4.78 51.70
N SER A 11 25.74 -3.66 52.08
CA SER A 11 25.76 -2.41 51.30
C SER A 11 26.47 -2.58 49.96
N SER A 12 27.55 -3.38 49.92
CA SER A 12 28.29 -3.70 48.70
C SER A 12 27.44 -4.51 47.71
N TYR A 13 26.72 -5.51 48.16
CA TYR A 13 25.80 -6.31 47.32
C TYR A 13 24.63 -5.47 46.81
N ALA A 14 24.06 -4.61 47.64
CA ALA A 14 22.98 -3.68 47.22
C ALA A 14 23.45 -2.73 46.12
N SER A 15 24.66 -2.19 46.23
CA SER A 15 25.23 -1.30 45.20
C SER A 15 25.51 -2.02 43.90
N ILE A 16 26.02 -3.25 43.93
CA ILE A 16 26.27 -4.06 42.74
C ILE A 16 24.94 -4.39 42.04
N LEU A 17 23.90 -4.77 42.79
CA LEU A 17 22.57 -5.04 42.24
C LEU A 17 21.94 -3.79 41.63
N ALA A 18 22.08 -2.63 42.26
CA ALA A 18 21.56 -1.37 41.75
C ALA A 18 22.24 -0.97 40.43
N ILE A 19 23.57 -1.07 40.36
CA ILE A 19 24.31 -0.77 39.12
C ILE A 19 24.02 -1.78 38.04
N GLY A 20 23.95 -3.07 38.38
CA GLY A 20 23.57 -4.14 37.43
C GLY A 20 22.15 -3.93 36.88
N GLY A 21 21.18 -3.62 37.75
CA GLY A 21 19.81 -3.29 37.34
C GLY A 21 19.72 -2.07 36.43
N LEU A 22 20.45 -0.98 36.79
CA LEU A 22 20.52 0.21 35.95
C LEU A 22 21.15 -0.12 34.58
N GLY A 23 22.24 -0.89 34.56
CA GLY A 23 22.91 -1.28 33.33
C GLY A 23 21.99 -2.09 32.40
N ILE A 24 21.29 -3.09 32.95
CA ILE A 24 20.30 -3.88 32.20
C ILE A 24 19.16 -2.99 31.68
N GLY A 25 18.66 -2.06 32.49
CA GLY A 25 17.62 -1.11 32.11
C GLY A 25 18.04 -0.23 30.92
N VAL A 26 19.23 0.36 30.99
CA VAL A 26 19.78 1.18 29.89
C VAL A 26 20.01 0.34 28.64
N CYS A 27 20.61 -0.84 28.76
CA CYS A 27 20.78 -1.75 27.62
C CYS A 27 19.45 -2.12 26.96
N SER A 28 18.42 -2.43 27.74
CA SER A 28 17.08 -2.74 27.24
C SER A 28 16.47 -1.56 26.45
N LEU A 29 16.59 -0.34 26.97
CA LEU A 29 16.12 0.86 26.27
C LEU A 29 16.87 1.11 24.94
N LEU A 30 18.17 0.96 24.94
CA LEU A 30 18.99 1.13 23.73
C LEU A 30 18.66 0.06 22.68
N LEU A 31 18.52 -1.18 23.07
CA LEU A 31 18.14 -2.28 22.18
C LEU A 31 16.74 -2.05 21.58
N THR A 32 15.76 -1.69 22.42
CA THR A 32 14.41 -1.40 21.97
C THR A 32 14.38 -0.23 20.98
N SER A 33 15.07 0.86 21.30
CA SER A 33 15.17 2.04 20.42
C SER A 33 15.84 1.68 19.08
N SER A 34 16.89 0.87 19.10
CA SER A 34 17.59 0.44 17.89
C SER A 34 16.70 -0.42 16.99
N ILE A 35 15.95 -1.36 17.58
CA ILE A 35 15.02 -2.23 16.85
C ILE A 35 13.90 -1.40 16.22
N ILE A 36 13.29 -0.48 16.98
CA ILE A 36 12.20 0.38 16.48
C ILE A 36 12.68 1.25 15.32
N ASN A 37 13.84 1.89 15.44
CA ASN A 37 14.39 2.73 14.38
C ASN A 37 14.71 1.91 13.12
N GLY A 38 15.35 0.75 13.26
CA GLY A 38 15.64 -0.13 12.13
C GLY A 38 14.39 -0.66 11.43
N PHE A 39 13.35 -0.98 12.20
CA PHE A 39 12.05 -1.38 11.65
C PHE A 39 11.37 -0.23 10.91
N HIS A 40 11.33 0.96 11.53
CA HIS A 40 10.74 2.15 10.92
C HIS A 40 11.40 2.49 9.57
N ASP A 41 12.71 2.52 9.50
CA ASP A 41 13.44 2.81 8.27
C ASP A 41 13.17 1.76 7.19
N THR A 42 13.12 0.48 7.56
CA THR A 42 12.86 -0.61 6.63
C THR A 42 11.46 -0.54 6.05
N VAL A 43 10.45 -0.32 6.89
CA VAL A 43 9.04 -0.24 6.47
C VAL A 43 8.81 1.03 5.66
N SER A 44 9.30 2.19 6.11
CA SER A 44 9.15 3.45 5.40
C SER A 44 9.78 3.40 4.00
N ASN A 45 10.98 2.86 3.87
CA ASN A 45 11.64 2.71 2.57
C ASN A 45 10.89 1.76 1.63
N LYS A 46 10.24 0.73 2.15
CA LYS A 46 9.39 -0.14 1.36
C LYS A 46 8.13 0.60 0.91
N LEU A 47 7.40 1.24 1.83
CA LEU A 47 6.19 1.99 1.51
C LEU A 47 6.42 3.07 0.46
N LEU A 48 7.48 3.86 0.59
CA LEU A 48 7.83 4.91 -0.37
C LEU A 48 8.06 4.41 -1.80
N ARG A 49 8.45 3.14 -1.97
CA ARG A 49 8.61 2.53 -3.29
C ARG A 49 7.27 2.20 -3.97
N PHE A 50 6.21 2.04 -3.20
CA PHE A 50 4.87 1.67 -3.68
C PHE A 50 3.93 2.88 -3.75
N GLU A 51 3.92 3.71 -2.72
CA GLU A 51 2.98 4.83 -2.58
C GLU A 51 3.53 6.18 -3.03
N GLY A 52 4.84 6.24 -3.35
CA GLY A 52 5.49 7.52 -3.60
C GLY A 52 5.67 8.36 -2.32
N ASN A 53 6.08 9.62 -2.48
CA ASN A 53 6.41 10.49 -1.35
C ASN A 53 5.17 11.15 -0.71
N GLY A 54 4.01 11.06 -1.32
CA GLY A 54 2.77 11.61 -0.80
C GLY A 54 1.62 11.45 -1.78
N ARG A 55 0.41 11.39 -1.25
CA ARG A 55 -0.83 11.32 -2.02
C ARG A 55 -1.64 12.60 -1.77
N LEU A 56 -2.04 13.26 -2.84
CA LEU A 56 -2.94 14.41 -2.80
C LEU A 56 -4.34 13.95 -3.18
N GLY A 57 -5.27 13.99 -2.24
CA GLY A 57 -6.66 13.63 -2.45
C GLY A 57 -7.62 14.64 -1.83
N HIS A 58 -8.91 14.52 -2.12
CA HIS A 58 -9.92 15.35 -1.50
C HIS A 58 -10.20 14.88 -0.07
N ILE A 59 -10.26 15.81 0.90
CA ILE A 59 -10.43 15.55 2.35
C ILE A 59 -11.66 14.67 2.67
N PHE A 60 -12.72 14.75 1.87
CA PHE A 60 -13.95 13.98 2.06
C PHE A 60 -14.07 12.77 1.12
N GLY A 61 -12.96 12.26 0.58
CA GLY A 61 -12.96 11.10 -0.32
C GLY A 61 -13.71 11.31 -1.64
N LYS A 62 -13.96 12.57 -2.03
CA LYS A 62 -14.56 12.91 -3.31
C LYS A 62 -13.50 12.85 -4.41
N THR A 63 -13.95 12.52 -5.61
CA THR A 63 -13.11 12.56 -6.80
C THR A 63 -12.66 13.99 -7.10
N VAL A 64 -11.44 14.11 -7.61
CA VAL A 64 -10.80 15.34 -8.01
C VAL A 64 -10.80 15.42 -9.54
N SER A 65 -11.14 16.57 -10.11
CA SER A 65 -11.04 16.78 -11.56
C SER A 65 -9.61 17.16 -11.93
N VAL A 66 -9.00 16.41 -12.84
CA VAL A 66 -7.67 16.71 -13.37
C VAL A 66 -7.65 18.03 -14.13
N LYS A 67 -8.80 18.46 -14.69
CA LYS A 67 -8.96 19.74 -15.39
C LYS A 67 -9.04 20.96 -14.45
N ASN A 68 -8.90 20.78 -13.14
CA ASN A 68 -8.82 21.92 -12.23
C ASN A 68 -7.54 22.72 -12.53
N PRO A 69 -7.62 24.05 -12.77
CA PRO A 69 -6.45 24.87 -13.15
C PRO A 69 -5.27 24.78 -12.19
N PHE A 70 -5.54 24.55 -10.91
CA PHE A 70 -4.51 24.37 -9.89
C PHE A 70 -3.77 23.05 -10.10
N ILE A 71 -4.50 21.96 -10.33
CA ILE A 71 -3.94 20.62 -10.54
C ILE A 71 -3.20 20.55 -11.86
N ASP A 72 -3.79 21.10 -12.92
CA ASP A 72 -3.15 21.18 -14.23
C ASP A 72 -1.82 21.94 -14.18
N SER A 73 -1.76 23.02 -13.43
CA SER A 73 -0.52 23.77 -13.20
C SER A 73 0.54 22.97 -12.42
N MET A 74 0.13 22.12 -11.49
CA MET A 74 1.05 21.25 -10.74
C MET A 74 1.61 20.11 -11.63
N ILE A 75 0.74 19.44 -12.38
CA ILE A 75 1.12 18.37 -13.32
C ILE A 75 2.06 18.94 -14.40
N SER A 76 1.76 20.12 -14.94
CA SER A 76 2.58 20.78 -15.97
C SER A 76 3.98 21.16 -15.47
N LYS A 77 4.13 21.50 -14.19
CA LYS A 77 5.44 21.85 -13.59
C LYS A 77 6.30 20.65 -13.28
N SER A 78 5.69 19.49 -13.03
CA SER A 78 6.43 18.27 -12.64
C SER A 78 5.73 17.01 -13.18
N PRO A 79 5.68 16.83 -14.51
CA PRO A 79 4.88 15.77 -15.13
C PRO A 79 5.39 14.35 -14.81
N GLN A 80 6.64 14.20 -14.40
CA GLN A 80 7.20 12.90 -14.00
C GLN A 80 7.04 12.57 -12.52
N SER A 81 6.66 13.54 -11.71
CA SER A 81 6.55 13.40 -10.25
C SER A 81 5.11 13.26 -9.76
N ILE A 82 4.14 13.59 -10.58
CA ILE A 82 2.72 13.60 -10.20
C ILE A 82 1.98 12.65 -11.12
N ILE A 83 1.49 11.55 -10.55
CA ILE A 83 0.78 10.49 -11.28
C ILE A 83 -0.68 10.48 -10.80
N PRO A 84 -1.65 10.74 -11.69
CA PRO A 84 -3.06 10.60 -11.33
C PRO A 84 -3.40 9.13 -11.08
N PHE A 85 -4.13 8.87 -10.01
CA PHE A 85 -4.59 7.54 -9.68
C PHE A 85 -6.08 7.52 -9.32
N THR A 86 -6.70 6.36 -9.50
CA THR A 86 -8.03 6.07 -8.97
C THR A 86 -7.93 4.94 -7.97
N SER A 87 -8.75 4.97 -6.94
CA SER A 87 -8.80 3.91 -5.92
C SER A 87 -10.24 3.56 -5.62
N GLY A 88 -10.50 2.27 -5.45
CA GLY A 88 -11.81 1.75 -5.11
C GLY A 88 -11.74 0.33 -4.57
N ILE A 89 -12.88 -0.16 -4.05
CA ILE A 89 -12.99 -1.52 -3.52
C ILE A 89 -13.82 -2.35 -4.49
N ALA A 90 -13.38 -3.57 -4.75
CA ALA A 90 -14.10 -4.53 -5.57
C ALA A 90 -14.03 -5.94 -4.99
N LEU A 91 -14.86 -6.81 -5.52
CA LEU A 91 -14.78 -8.24 -5.34
C LEU A 91 -14.15 -8.85 -6.59
N MET A 92 -13.02 -9.51 -6.44
CA MET A 92 -12.39 -10.27 -7.51
C MET A 92 -12.84 -11.72 -7.44
N ARG A 93 -13.19 -12.29 -8.59
CA ARG A 93 -13.70 -13.66 -8.69
C ARG A 93 -12.94 -14.45 -9.74
N PHE A 94 -12.64 -15.69 -9.39
CA PHE A 94 -12.10 -16.69 -10.30
C PHE A 94 -12.76 -18.06 -10.03
N GLY A 95 -13.48 -18.59 -10.98
CA GLY A 95 -14.29 -19.79 -10.77
C GLY A 95 -15.32 -19.62 -9.65
N ALA A 96 -15.21 -20.45 -8.62
CA ALA A 96 -16.06 -20.40 -7.42
C ALA A 96 -15.46 -19.56 -6.28
N LEU A 97 -14.19 -19.17 -6.39
CA LEU A 97 -13.47 -18.41 -5.37
C LEU A 97 -13.69 -16.91 -5.57
N SER A 98 -13.64 -16.17 -4.46
CA SER A 98 -13.77 -14.70 -4.49
C SER A 98 -13.03 -14.07 -3.32
N GLU A 99 -12.36 -12.93 -3.59
CA GLU A 99 -11.60 -12.14 -2.62
C GLU A 99 -11.94 -10.66 -2.72
N GLY A 100 -11.99 -9.98 -1.57
CA GLY A 100 -12.11 -8.53 -1.54
C GLY A 100 -10.79 -7.86 -1.88
N VAL A 101 -10.78 -6.99 -2.88
CA VAL A 101 -9.56 -6.33 -3.34
C VAL A 101 -9.71 -4.82 -3.39
N VAL A 102 -8.59 -4.12 -3.21
CA VAL A 102 -8.47 -2.69 -3.47
C VAL A 102 -7.92 -2.51 -4.88
N ILE A 103 -8.70 -1.86 -5.72
CA ILE A 103 -8.28 -1.50 -7.07
C ILE A 103 -7.50 -0.20 -7.02
N GLU A 104 -6.32 -0.17 -7.60
CA GLU A 104 -5.62 1.05 -7.98
C GLU A 104 -5.51 1.13 -9.50
N GLY A 105 -6.10 2.19 -10.05
CA GLY A 105 -6.04 2.49 -11.47
C GLY A 105 -4.95 3.51 -11.75
N LEU A 106 -3.93 3.10 -12.51
CA LEU A 106 -2.85 3.98 -12.98
C LEU A 106 -2.27 3.40 -14.27
N ASP A 107 -1.72 4.29 -15.10
CA ASP A 107 -1.16 3.86 -16.40
C ASP A 107 0.23 3.26 -16.24
N ASN A 108 1.02 3.78 -15.29
CA ASN A 108 2.39 3.32 -15.05
C ASN A 108 2.50 2.77 -13.63
N PRO A 109 2.58 1.45 -13.45
CA PRO A 109 2.76 0.87 -12.12
C PRO A 109 4.15 1.22 -11.56
N PRO A 110 4.29 1.32 -10.22
CA PRO A 110 5.59 1.55 -9.61
C PRO A 110 6.61 0.50 -10.09
N SER A 111 7.76 0.94 -10.55
CA SER A 111 8.82 0.07 -11.11
C SER A 111 9.36 -0.95 -10.11
N ALA A 112 9.10 -0.74 -8.83
CA ALA A 112 9.46 -1.68 -7.75
C ALA A 112 8.53 -2.90 -7.69
N ILE A 113 7.33 -2.83 -8.28
CA ILE A 113 6.30 -3.86 -8.21
C ILE A 113 6.39 -4.81 -9.38
N SER A 114 6.51 -4.28 -10.58
CA SER A 114 6.48 -5.06 -11.82
C SER A 114 7.50 -4.53 -12.84
N LYS A 115 7.93 -5.42 -13.72
CA LYS A 115 8.73 -5.06 -14.89
C LYS A 115 7.86 -4.45 -16.01
N ILE A 116 6.56 -4.55 -15.89
CA ILE A 116 5.60 -3.97 -16.83
C ILE A 116 5.64 -2.45 -16.66
N LYS A 117 5.90 -1.73 -17.73
CA LYS A 117 5.99 -0.27 -17.73
C LYS A 117 4.63 0.41 -17.89
N VAL A 118 3.72 -0.21 -18.60
CA VAL A 118 2.38 0.32 -18.91
C VAL A 118 1.36 -0.80 -18.75
N ILE A 119 0.27 -0.52 -18.05
CA ILE A 119 -0.84 -1.48 -17.91
C ILE A 119 -1.79 -1.28 -19.09
N GLU A 120 -1.91 -2.30 -19.93
CA GLU A 120 -2.84 -2.28 -21.06
C GLU A 120 -4.29 -2.41 -20.60
N ASN A 121 -5.22 -1.87 -21.37
CA ASN A 121 -6.65 -2.01 -21.10
C ASN A 121 -7.06 -3.50 -21.14
N GLY A 122 -7.85 -3.92 -20.15
CA GLY A 122 -8.24 -5.31 -19.98
C GLY A 122 -7.20 -6.20 -19.30
N SER A 123 -6.05 -5.63 -18.90
CA SER A 123 -5.01 -6.33 -18.13
C SER A 123 -5.05 -5.94 -16.65
N ILE A 124 -4.65 -6.89 -15.80
CA ILE A 124 -4.59 -6.69 -14.34
C ILE A 124 -3.28 -7.25 -13.78
N LEU A 125 -2.67 -6.50 -12.86
CA LEU A 125 -1.60 -6.99 -12.02
C LEU A 125 -2.17 -7.30 -10.64
N ILE A 126 -1.85 -8.46 -10.11
CA ILE A 126 -2.39 -8.93 -8.82
C ILE A 126 -1.27 -9.21 -7.82
N GLY A 127 -1.55 -8.98 -6.54
CA GLY A 127 -0.64 -9.36 -5.46
C GLY A 127 -0.50 -10.87 -5.33
N LYS A 128 0.68 -11.34 -4.95
CA LYS A 128 0.98 -12.77 -4.80
C LYS A 128 0.02 -13.48 -3.83
N GLY A 129 -0.42 -12.80 -2.76
CA GLY A 129 -1.35 -13.38 -1.80
C GLY A 129 -2.73 -13.62 -2.41
N ILE A 130 -3.23 -12.68 -3.25
CA ILE A 130 -4.49 -12.85 -3.99
C ILE A 130 -4.37 -14.01 -4.99
N ALA A 131 -3.26 -14.09 -5.72
CA ALA A 131 -3.02 -15.17 -6.66
C ALA A 131 -3.08 -16.54 -5.99
N LEU A 132 -2.48 -16.69 -4.81
CA LEU A 132 -2.51 -17.91 -4.02
C LEU A 132 -3.91 -18.23 -3.45
N SER A 133 -4.66 -17.20 -2.98
CA SER A 133 -6.00 -17.40 -2.42
C SER A 133 -7.03 -17.82 -3.48
N LEU A 134 -6.88 -17.32 -4.69
CA LEU A 134 -7.80 -17.59 -5.80
C LEU A 134 -7.32 -18.71 -6.73
N ASP A 135 -6.10 -19.23 -6.54
CA ASP A 135 -5.45 -20.23 -7.41
C ASP A 135 -5.38 -19.75 -8.86
N VAL A 136 -4.86 -18.54 -9.05
CA VAL A 136 -4.79 -17.83 -10.35
C VAL A 136 -3.35 -17.69 -10.81
N GLU A 137 -3.13 -17.94 -12.09
CA GLU A 137 -1.83 -17.80 -12.76
C GLU A 137 -1.83 -16.65 -13.79
N VAL A 138 -0.64 -16.27 -14.24
CA VAL A 138 -0.49 -15.27 -15.31
C VAL A 138 -1.10 -15.82 -16.61
N GLY A 139 -1.98 -15.03 -17.22
CA GLY A 139 -2.75 -15.40 -18.42
C GLY A 139 -4.20 -15.77 -18.13
N ASP A 140 -4.57 -16.03 -16.88
CA ASP A 140 -5.94 -16.35 -16.49
C ASP A 140 -6.88 -15.15 -16.60
N LYS A 141 -8.17 -15.44 -16.82
CA LYS A 141 -9.24 -14.43 -16.84
C LYS A 141 -9.95 -14.37 -15.51
N VAL A 142 -9.89 -13.22 -14.87
CA VAL A 142 -10.56 -12.91 -13.61
C VAL A 142 -11.67 -11.87 -13.82
N TYR A 143 -12.62 -11.82 -12.90
CA TYR A 143 -13.74 -10.88 -12.94
C TYR A 143 -13.67 -9.96 -11.75
N LEU A 144 -13.68 -8.65 -11.99
CA LEU A 144 -13.85 -7.64 -10.96
C LEU A 144 -15.30 -7.19 -10.91
N GLN A 145 -15.86 -7.19 -9.72
CA GLN A 145 -17.22 -6.75 -9.45
C GLN A 145 -17.17 -5.57 -8.48
N CYS A 146 -17.65 -4.41 -8.90
CA CYS A 146 -17.70 -3.20 -8.08
C CYS A 146 -19.14 -2.72 -7.93
N ILE A 147 -19.48 -2.23 -6.74
CA ILE A 147 -20.74 -1.53 -6.48
C ILE A 147 -20.41 -0.04 -6.38
N SER A 148 -20.81 0.74 -7.38
CA SER A 148 -20.58 2.17 -7.36
C SER A 148 -21.53 2.86 -6.38
N PRO A 149 -21.02 3.66 -5.43
CA PRO A 149 -21.86 4.43 -4.50
C PRO A 149 -22.74 5.48 -5.20
N LYS A 150 -22.42 5.84 -6.45
CA LYS A 150 -23.19 6.81 -7.23
C LYS A 150 -24.43 6.23 -7.92
N GLN A 151 -24.57 4.91 -7.99
CA GLN A 151 -25.72 4.25 -8.59
C GLN A 151 -26.81 3.89 -7.56
N SER A 152 -27.19 4.86 -6.75
CA SER A 152 -28.17 4.69 -5.65
C SER A 152 -29.55 4.17 -6.06
N LEU A 153 -29.91 4.10 -7.33
CA LEU A 153 -31.24 3.70 -7.81
C LEU A 153 -31.31 2.28 -8.38
N SER A 154 -30.18 1.68 -8.72
CA SER A 154 -30.14 0.30 -9.18
C SER A 154 -28.86 -0.35 -8.67
N ASN A 155 -28.89 -1.01 -7.55
CA ASN A 155 -27.76 -1.76 -6.95
C ASN A 155 -27.18 -2.86 -7.89
N ILE A 156 -27.06 -2.56 -9.18
CA ILE A 156 -26.52 -3.49 -10.17
C ILE A 156 -24.99 -3.35 -10.13
N PRO A 157 -24.28 -4.41 -9.75
CA PRO A 157 -22.82 -4.37 -9.74
C PRO A 157 -22.27 -4.28 -11.17
N ILE A 158 -21.23 -3.50 -11.36
CA ILE A 158 -20.49 -3.48 -12.61
C ILE A 158 -19.51 -4.64 -12.55
N ILE A 159 -19.60 -5.53 -13.54
CA ILE A 159 -18.70 -6.68 -13.67
C ILE A 159 -17.88 -6.49 -14.93
N LYS A 160 -16.56 -6.60 -14.81
CA LYS A 160 -15.63 -6.52 -15.93
C LYS A 160 -14.60 -7.65 -15.84
N SER A 161 -14.25 -8.25 -16.99
CA SER A 161 -13.23 -9.30 -17.06
C SER A 161 -11.87 -8.70 -17.37
N PHE A 162 -10.83 -9.25 -16.77
CA PHE A 162 -9.43 -8.86 -16.94
C PHE A 162 -8.58 -10.11 -17.15
N THR A 163 -7.48 -9.94 -17.88
CA THR A 163 -6.46 -10.99 -18.01
C THR A 163 -5.30 -10.66 -17.09
N VAL A 164 -4.86 -11.61 -16.28
CA VAL A 164 -3.72 -11.43 -15.38
C VAL A 164 -2.45 -11.32 -16.21
N SER A 165 -1.84 -10.15 -16.20
CA SER A 165 -0.60 -9.86 -16.95
C SER A 165 0.66 -10.10 -16.14
N ASP A 166 0.59 -9.92 -14.80
CA ASP A 166 1.72 -10.16 -13.90
C ASP A 166 1.23 -10.39 -12.46
N ILE A 167 2.05 -11.08 -11.66
CA ILE A 167 1.83 -11.31 -10.24
C ILE A 167 2.98 -10.67 -9.48
N PHE A 168 2.71 -9.60 -8.73
CA PHE A 168 3.72 -8.88 -8.00
C PHE A 168 3.89 -9.37 -6.56
N TYR A 169 5.07 -9.11 -6.01
CA TYR A 169 5.41 -9.36 -4.62
C TYR A 169 6.05 -8.12 -4.00
N SER A 170 5.34 -7.48 -3.07
CA SER A 170 5.80 -6.28 -2.39
C SER A 170 6.67 -6.58 -1.16
N GLY A 171 6.49 -7.76 -0.58
CA GLY A 171 7.02 -8.13 0.73
C GLY A 171 6.30 -7.45 1.89
N LEU A 172 5.14 -6.85 1.63
CA LEU A 172 4.17 -6.35 2.61
C LEU A 172 2.89 -7.18 2.44
N GLN A 173 2.61 -8.03 3.41
CA GLN A 173 1.51 -8.99 3.31
C GLN A 173 0.16 -8.31 3.05
N GLU A 174 -0.04 -7.13 3.60
CA GLU A 174 -1.28 -6.36 3.45
C GLU A 174 -1.51 -5.97 1.98
N TYR A 175 -0.46 -5.53 1.28
CA TYR A 175 -0.51 -5.19 -0.15
C TYR A 175 -0.62 -6.43 -1.04
N ASP A 176 0.17 -7.46 -0.73
CA ASP A 176 0.18 -8.70 -1.50
C ASP A 176 -1.16 -9.45 -1.44
N ASN A 177 -1.94 -9.27 -0.36
CA ASN A 177 -3.23 -9.93 -0.15
C ASN A 177 -4.45 -9.09 -0.58
N SER A 178 -4.29 -7.81 -0.87
CA SER A 178 -5.45 -6.95 -1.13
C SER A 178 -5.36 -6.08 -2.37
N LEU A 179 -4.16 -5.76 -2.86
CA LEU A 179 -3.98 -4.73 -3.87
C LEU A 179 -3.93 -5.33 -5.28
N VAL A 180 -4.63 -4.68 -6.20
CA VAL A 180 -4.60 -4.97 -7.63
C VAL A 180 -4.44 -3.69 -8.44
N TYR A 181 -3.68 -3.75 -9.54
CA TYR A 181 -3.47 -2.63 -10.43
C TYR A 181 -4.12 -2.89 -11.79
N ILE A 182 -4.84 -1.90 -12.29
CA ILE A 182 -5.45 -1.89 -13.63
C ILE A 182 -5.17 -0.55 -14.32
N SER A 183 -5.45 -0.46 -15.62
CA SER A 183 -5.30 0.79 -16.34
C SER A 183 -6.22 1.89 -15.75
N LEU A 184 -5.81 3.15 -15.86
CA LEU A 184 -6.60 4.28 -15.39
C LEU A 184 -7.98 4.34 -16.08
N ASN A 185 -8.05 4.00 -17.37
CA ASN A 185 -9.30 3.96 -18.13
C ASN A 185 -10.26 2.85 -17.64
N ASP A 186 -9.73 1.66 -17.40
CA ASP A 186 -10.53 0.56 -16.90
C ASP A 186 -11.06 0.83 -15.51
N SER A 187 -10.23 1.41 -14.64
CA SER A 187 -10.63 1.75 -13.28
C SER A 187 -11.72 2.84 -13.25
N ARG A 188 -11.62 3.86 -14.09
CA ARG A 188 -12.69 4.86 -14.26
C ARG A 188 -14.00 4.21 -14.69
N SER A 189 -13.93 3.31 -15.65
CA SER A 189 -15.10 2.58 -16.15
C SER A 189 -15.77 1.73 -15.07
N ILE A 190 -14.99 0.96 -14.28
CA ILE A 190 -15.55 0.08 -13.25
C ILE A 190 -16.03 0.82 -12.02
N LEU A 191 -15.39 1.97 -11.70
CA LEU A 191 -15.76 2.85 -10.58
C LEU A 191 -16.83 3.89 -10.96
N SER A 192 -17.31 3.90 -12.22
CA SER A 192 -18.26 4.90 -12.76
C SER A 192 -17.77 6.34 -12.57
N LEU A 193 -16.51 6.59 -12.82
CA LEU A 193 -15.91 7.92 -12.81
C LEU A 193 -15.94 8.54 -14.20
N GLN A 194 -16.02 9.87 -14.26
CA GLN A 194 -15.89 10.60 -15.51
C GLN A 194 -14.42 10.59 -15.98
N GLU A 195 -14.19 10.82 -17.27
CA GLU A 195 -12.83 10.78 -17.86
C GLU A 195 -11.84 11.74 -17.22
N ASP A 196 -12.32 12.84 -16.67
CA ASP A 196 -11.51 13.85 -15.99
C ASP A 196 -11.41 13.66 -14.48
N GLN A 197 -12.07 12.62 -13.93
CA GLN A 197 -12.08 12.34 -12.49
C GLN A 197 -11.04 11.32 -12.11
N VAL A 198 -10.34 11.61 -10.99
CA VAL A 198 -9.39 10.75 -10.31
C VAL A 198 -9.63 10.77 -8.81
N SER A 199 -9.15 9.77 -8.09
CA SER A 199 -9.22 9.76 -6.63
C SER A 199 -8.15 10.65 -6.00
N GLY A 200 -7.03 10.84 -6.70
CA GLY A 200 -5.91 11.67 -6.24
C GLY A 200 -4.75 11.72 -7.24
N LEU A 201 -3.67 12.33 -6.77
CA LEU A 201 -2.42 12.56 -7.49
C LEU A 201 -1.25 12.10 -6.65
#